data_f9c28c0cacaf592273a6953121bfe9a2
#
_entry.id   f9c28c0cacaf592273a6953121bfe9a2
#
_cell.length_a   1.000
_cell.length_b   1.000
_cell.length_c   1.000
_cell.angle_alpha   90.00
_cell.angle_beta   90.00
_cell.angle_gamma   90.00
#
_symmetry.space_group_name_H-M   'P 1'
#
loop_
_entity.id
_entity.type
_entity.pdbx_description
1 polymer ?
#
loop_
_entity_poly.entity_id
_entity_poly.type
_entity_poly.pdbx_seq_one_letter_code
_entity_poly.pdbx_strand_id
1 'polypeptide(L)'
;MLPTPSITHPNHHKGITMNLLEAIDARHAIRAYTDEPVAADTLAALQAEIDACNAASGLHIQMAAGLDDAFLGLKTHYGRFKGVHNAIALIGRAGETGTGADGAGDDRTADESSPTTLQSFKDADGTPVSSAAAALQERVGYYGERLVLRAVQLGLATSWAVLDGAETVPSADAWWTLDAGESVVWVIAFGHGARPGGRRRTKPIEELASAANGTAAENWPDWFIHGMEAAMAAPTSLSQQPFHFTLNEDGSVTAETLAGLFAHVGLGCAKYHFAAGAAPHEVEWRAA
;
A
#
# COMPACT_ATOMS: atom_id res chain seq x y z
N MET A 1 -9.10 -53.19 1.77
CA MET A 1 -8.69 -52.26 2.83
C MET A 1 -7.26 -51.82 2.52
N LEU A 2 -7.08 -50.63 1.99
CA LEU A 2 -5.76 -50.05 1.74
C LEU A 2 -5.41 -49.14 2.92
N PRO A 3 -4.15 -49.08 3.40
CA PRO A 3 -3.76 -48.30 4.54
C PRO A 3 -3.67 -46.79 4.19
N THR A 4 -4.24 -45.97 5.06
CA THR A 4 -4.17 -44.51 5.03
C THR A 4 -2.73 -44.04 5.28
N PRO A 5 -2.16 -43.10 4.48
CA PRO A 5 -0.83 -42.58 4.77
C PRO A 5 -0.90 -41.63 5.97
N SER A 6 -0.07 -41.90 7.00
CA SER A 6 0.20 -41.01 8.10
C SER A 6 0.94 -39.78 7.61
N ILE A 7 0.29 -38.62 7.67
CA ILE A 7 0.93 -37.32 7.46
C ILE A 7 1.60 -36.92 8.77
N THR A 8 2.92 -37.09 8.83
CA THR A 8 3.76 -36.52 9.87
C THR A 8 3.89 -35.02 9.61
N HIS A 9 3.21 -34.19 10.41
CA HIS A 9 3.41 -32.77 10.42
C HIS A 9 4.79 -32.44 11.04
N PRO A 10 5.65 -31.65 10.40
CA PRO A 10 6.84 -31.14 11.04
C PRO A 10 6.42 -30.16 12.14
N ASN A 11 7.10 -30.24 13.28
CA ASN A 11 6.96 -29.36 14.44
C ASN A 11 7.09 -27.89 14.03
N HIS A 12 5.95 -27.21 13.86
CA HIS A 12 5.92 -25.77 13.83
C HIS A 12 5.86 -25.25 15.27
N HIS A 13 6.82 -24.43 15.65
CA HIS A 13 6.69 -23.54 16.78
C HIS A 13 5.33 -22.85 16.67
N LYS A 14 4.48 -23.00 17.68
CA LYS A 14 3.21 -22.30 17.82
C LYS A 14 3.47 -20.81 18.10
N GLY A 15 3.85 -20.05 17.05
CA GLY A 15 3.65 -18.62 17.02
C GLY A 15 2.20 -18.40 16.56
N ILE A 16 1.42 -17.69 17.34
CA ILE A 16 0.11 -17.18 16.92
C ILE A 16 0.40 -16.30 15.71
N THR A 17 0.01 -16.75 14.52
CA THR A 17 0.20 -15.98 13.30
C THR A 17 -0.84 -14.85 13.33
N MET A 18 -0.38 -13.62 13.44
CA MET A 18 -1.20 -12.40 13.38
C MET A 18 -2.05 -12.44 12.11
N ASN A 19 -3.37 -12.30 12.23
CA ASN A 19 -4.25 -12.19 11.06
C ASN A 19 -4.14 -10.80 10.42
N LEU A 20 -4.79 -10.61 9.27
CA LEU A 20 -4.66 -9.38 8.50
C LEU A 20 -5.26 -8.15 9.21
N LEU A 21 -6.39 -8.29 9.89
CA LEU A 21 -7.02 -7.20 10.65
C LEU A 21 -6.19 -6.83 11.88
N GLU A 22 -5.63 -7.82 12.58
CA GLU A 22 -4.66 -7.58 13.66
C GLU A 22 -3.41 -6.85 13.15
N ALA A 23 -2.95 -7.16 11.93
CA ALA A 23 -1.83 -6.45 11.31
C ALA A 23 -2.18 -4.99 10.96
N ILE A 24 -3.40 -4.72 10.50
CA ILE A 24 -3.91 -3.37 10.29
C ILE A 24 -3.86 -2.56 11.60
N ASP A 25 -4.28 -3.17 12.70
CA ASP A 25 -4.27 -2.51 14.01
C ASP A 25 -2.85 -2.29 14.54
N ALA A 26 -1.97 -3.26 14.38
CA ALA A 26 -0.59 -3.21 14.86
C ALA A 26 0.32 -2.31 14.02
N ARG A 27 -0.03 -2.06 12.74
CA ARG A 27 0.79 -1.28 11.81
C ARG A 27 0.91 0.19 12.24
N HIS A 28 2.12 0.65 12.41
CA HIS A 28 2.48 2.05 12.64
C HIS A 28 3.63 2.47 11.72
N ALA A 29 3.75 3.76 11.43
CA ALA A 29 4.90 4.31 10.72
C ALA A 29 6.12 4.40 11.67
N ILE A 30 7.02 3.42 11.58
CA ILE A 30 8.24 3.34 12.36
C ILE A 30 9.42 3.75 11.49
N ARG A 31 10.13 4.82 11.89
CA ARG A 31 11.23 5.43 11.11
C ARG A 31 12.59 5.29 11.78
N ALA A 32 12.67 4.55 12.88
CA ALA A 32 13.94 4.24 13.54
C ALA A 32 14.01 2.73 13.76
N TYR A 33 15.06 2.13 13.28
CA TYR A 33 15.29 0.68 13.33
C TYR A 33 16.54 0.37 14.14
N THR A 34 16.61 -0.86 14.64
CA THR A 34 17.80 -1.42 15.28
C THR A 34 18.72 -2.07 14.23
N ASP A 35 19.94 -2.36 14.62
CA ASP A 35 20.90 -3.07 13.77
C ASP A 35 20.68 -4.60 13.82
N GLU A 36 19.60 -5.07 14.47
CA GLU A 36 19.26 -6.49 14.53
C GLU A 36 18.91 -6.99 13.12
N PRO A 37 19.59 -8.02 12.61
CA PRO A 37 19.33 -8.53 11.27
C PRO A 37 17.96 -9.24 11.22
N VAL A 38 17.26 -9.05 10.10
CA VAL A 38 16.03 -9.79 9.84
C VAL A 38 16.36 -11.24 9.48
N ALA A 39 15.66 -12.18 10.10
CA ALA A 39 15.89 -13.61 9.89
C ALA A 39 15.66 -14.04 8.44
N ALA A 40 16.45 -15.00 7.96
CA ALA A 40 16.43 -15.42 6.56
C ALA A 40 15.08 -16.02 6.11
N ASP A 41 14.39 -16.74 7.00
CA ASP A 41 13.06 -17.30 6.74
C ASP A 41 11.98 -16.19 6.65
N THR A 42 12.10 -15.14 7.44
CA THR A 42 11.26 -13.95 7.38
C THR A 42 11.47 -13.19 6.06
N LEU A 43 12.73 -13.01 5.62
CA LEU A 43 13.03 -12.41 4.32
C LEU A 43 12.50 -13.27 3.18
N ALA A 44 12.65 -14.60 3.25
CA ALA A 44 12.10 -15.51 2.24
C ALA A 44 10.57 -15.43 2.15
N ALA A 45 9.88 -15.35 3.29
CA ALA A 45 8.42 -15.18 3.33
C ALA A 45 7.95 -13.84 2.76
N LEU A 46 8.73 -12.77 2.97
CA LEU A 46 8.44 -11.45 2.40
C LEU A 46 8.74 -11.42 0.90
N GLN A 47 9.83 -12.09 0.45
CA GLN A 47 10.14 -12.20 -0.97
C GLN A 47 9.06 -12.98 -1.73
N ALA A 48 8.53 -14.07 -1.18
CA ALA A 48 7.43 -14.80 -1.78
C ALA A 48 6.16 -13.93 -1.96
N GLU A 49 5.89 -13.02 -1.02
CA GLU A 49 4.79 -12.06 -1.13
C GLU A 49 5.08 -11.00 -2.20
N ILE A 50 6.33 -10.53 -2.32
CA ILE A 50 6.77 -9.62 -3.40
C ILE A 50 6.57 -10.27 -4.77
N ASP A 51 6.97 -11.53 -4.92
CA ASP A 51 6.82 -12.28 -6.19
C ASP A 51 5.33 -12.40 -6.57
N ALA A 52 4.46 -12.67 -5.59
CA ALA A 52 3.02 -12.71 -5.80
C ALA A 52 2.43 -11.33 -6.16
N CYS A 53 2.91 -10.25 -5.52
CA CYS A 53 2.51 -8.90 -5.87
C CYS A 53 2.96 -8.52 -7.28
N ASN A 54 4.19 -8.82 -7.67
CA ASN A 54 4.70 -8.56 -9.02
C ASN A 54 3.87 -9.29 -10.09
N ALA A 55 3.58 -10.58 -9.87
CA ALA A 55 2.77 -11.39 -10.77
C ALA A 55 1.34 -10.84 -10.95
N ALA A 56 0.74 -10.32 -9.88
CA ALA A 56 -0.62 -9.81 -9.89
C ALA A 56 -0.74 -8.37 -10.41
N SER A 57 0.28 -7.54 -10.19
CA SER A 57 0.22 -6.09 -10.46
C SER A 57 0.92 -5.66 -11.74
N GLY A 58 1.86 -6.45 -12.24
CA GLY A 58 2.80 -6.02 -13.27
C GLY A 58 3.81 -4.96 -12.77
N LEU A 59 3.91 -4.74 -11.45
CA LEU A 59 4.97 -3.92 -10.87
C LEU A 59 6.28 -4.70 -10.85
N HIS A 60 7.39 -3.96 -10.76
CA HIS A 60 8.74 -4.51 -10.62
C HIS A 60 9.27 -4.24 -9.20
N ILE A 61 8.58 -4.79 -8.20
CA ILE A 61 8.92 -4.60 -6.79
C ILE A 61 10.18 -5.39 -6.45
N GLN A 62 11.13 -4.75 -5.81
CA GLN A 62 12.41 -5.35 -5.43
C GLN A 62 12.71 -5.10 -3.96
N MET A 63 13.45 -5.99 -3.33
CA MET A 63 13.83 -5.91 -1.92
C MET A 63 15.34 -6.01 -1.76
N ALA A 64 15.89 -5.21 -0.86
CA ALA A 64 17.24 -5.39 -0.34
C ALA A 64 17.23 -5.43 1.18
N ALA A 65 18.15 -6.21 1.75
CA ALA A 65 18.30 -6.36 3.19
C ALA A 65 19.77 -6.42 3.61
N GLY A 66 20.07 -5.98 4.83
CA GLY A 66 21.41 -6.00 5.40
C GLY A 66 22.39 -5.00 4.79
N LEU A 67 21.88 -3.90 4.20
CA LEU A 67 22.70 -2.83 3.65
C LEU A 67 23.20 -1.90 4.78
N ASP A 68 24.32 -1.23 4.57
CA ASP A 68 24.78 -0.17 5.48
C ASP A 68 23.78 0.97 5.55
N ASP A 69 23.24 1.39 4.39
CA ASP A 69 22.16 2.36 4.24
C ASP A 69 21.29 2.00 3.02
N ALA A 70 20.09 1.49 3.25
CA ALA A 70 19.16 1.14 2.18
C ALA A 70 18.58 2.37 1.45
N PHE A 71 18.78 3.58 1.97
CA PHE A 71 18.39 4.82 1.32
C PHE A 71 19.54 5.48 0.52
N LEU A 72 20.73 4.88 0.52
CA LEU A 72 21.89 5.33 -0.27
C LEU A 72 22.31 6.79 0.02
N GLY A 73 22.11 7.27 1.25
CA GLY A 73 22.37 8.66 1.63
C GLY A 73 21.36 9.68 1.10
N LEU A 74 20.31 9.23 0.39
CA LEU A 74 19.27 10.11 -0.13
C LEU A 74 18.40 10.68 1.00
N LYS A 75 17.93 11.89 0.78
CA LYS A 75 16.95 12.51 1.68
C LYS A 75 15.57 11.94 1.43
N THR A 76 14.79 11.86 2.48
CA THR A 76 13.36 11.57 2.36
C THR A 76 12.59 12.88 2.27
N HIS A 77 11.58 12.91 1.42
CA HIS A 77 10.75 14.10 1.21
C HIS A 77 10.18 14.64 2.53
N TYR A 78 9.81 13.75 3.44
CA TYR A 78 9.48 14.10 4.82
C TYR A 78 9.73 12.92 5.76
N GLY A 79 9.87 13.26 7.03
CA GLY A 79 10.26 12.30 8.07
C GLY A 79 11.77 12.25 8.24
N ARG A 80 12.19 11.71 9.38
CA ARG A 80 13.60 11.46 9.68
C ARG A 80 13.75 9.97 9.94
N PHE A 81 14.50 9.30 9.08
CA PHE A 81 14.79 7.88 9.20
C PHE A 81 16.14 7.67 9.86
N LYS A 82 16.28 6.53 10.56
CA LYS A 82 17.53 6.13 11.22
C LYS A 82 17.65 4.61 11.21
N GLY A 83 18.84 4.09 10.88
CA GLY A 83 19.14 2.67 10.88
C GLY A 83 18.33 1.90 9.83
N VAL A 84 18.20 2.44 8.61
CA VAL A 84 17.46 1.77 7.54
C VAL A 84 18.39 0.83 6.80
N HIS A 85 18.43 -0.43 7.22
CA HIS A 85 19.25 -1.49 6.63
C HIS A 85 18.51 -2.32 5.60
N ASN A 86 17.17 -2.23 5.56
CA ASN A 86 16.34 -3.02 4.68
C ASN A 86 15.27 -2.14 4.05
N ALA A 87 15.02 -2.32 2.75
CA ALA A 87 13.99 -1.59 2.04
C ALA A 87 13.38 -2.41 0.90
N ILE A 88 12.15 -2.04 0.53
CA ILE A 88 11.44 -2.52 -0.66
C ILE A 88 11.27 -1.32 -1.58
N ALA A 89 11.74 -1.41 -2.82
CA ALA A 89 11.50 -0.42 -3.86
C ALA A 89 10.25 -0.82 -4.65
N LEU A 90 9.29 0.09 -4.69
CA LEU A 90 8.06 -0.04 -5.46
C LEU A 90 8.28 0.63 -6.81
N ILE A 91 8.54 -0.18 -7.83
CA ILE A 91 8.96 0.24 -9.15
C ILE A 91 7.86 -0.08 -10.15
N GLY A 92 7.67 0.80 -11.12
CA GLY A 92 6.72 0.56 -12.19
C GLY A 92 6.78 1.62 -13.27
N ARG A 93 5.97 1.41 -14.31
CA ARG A 93 5.85 2.27 -15.48
C ARG A 93 4.46 2.86 -15.56
N ALA A 94 4.37 4.17 -15.78
CA ALA A 94 3.08 4.81 -16.04
C ALA A 94 2.53 4.36 -17.41
N GLY A 95 1.24 4.03 -17.47
CA GLY A 95 0.57 3.57 -18.70
C GLY A 95 0.51 2.05 -18.87
N GLU A 96 1.13 1.25 -18.02
CA GLU A 96 0.92 -0.21 -17.98
C GLU A 96 -0.27 -0.56 -17.09
N THR A 97 -1.26 -1.24 -17.66
CA THR A 97 -2.35 -1.86 -16.87
C THR A 97 -1.87 -3.23 -16.41
N GLY A 98 -1.88 -3.47 -15.09
CA GLY A 98 -1.62 -4.80 -14.55
C GLY A 98 -2.64 -5.82 -15.07
N THR A 99 -2.22 -7.06 -15.29
CA THR A 99 -3.10 -8.17 -15.73
C THR A 99 -3.94 -8.76 -14.60
N GLY A 100 -3.95 -8.14 -13.42
CA GLY A 100 -4.77 -8.55 -12.28
C GLY A 100 -6.23 -8.15 -12.49
N ALA A 101 -7.11 -9.13 -12.38
CA ALA A 101 -8.54 -8.93 -12.35
C ALA A 101 -8.89 -8.09 -11.11
N ASP A 102 -9.14 -6.80 -11.30
CA ASP A 102 -9.91 -5.95 -10.39
C ASP A 102 -9.68 -4.48 -10.75
N GLY A 103 -10.20 -4.09 -11.86
CA GLY A 103 -10.22 -2.70 -12.29
C GLY A 103 -10.30 -2.62 -13.79
N ALA A 104 -11.53 -2.65 -14.31
CA ALA A 104 -11.78 -2.33 -15.71
C ALA A 104 -11.18 -0.95 -16.01
N GLY A 105 -9.96 -0.95 -16.54
CA GLY A 105 -9.37 0.22 -17.15
C GLY A 105 -10.19 0.55 -18.40
N ASP A 106 -11.17 1.42 -18.24
CA ASP A 106 -11.85 2.05 -19.35
C ASP A 106 -10.84 2.99 -20.03
N ASP A 107 -10.48 2.64 -21.26
CA ASP A 107 -9.69 3.49 -22.16
C ASP A 107 -10.58 4.67 -22.63
N ARG A 108 -10.97 5.52 -21.67
CA ARG A 108 -11.56 6.83 -21.95
C ARG A 108 -10.43 7.83 -21.86
N THR A 109 -10.05 8.35 -23.02
CA THR A 109 -9.29 9.59 -23.14
C THR A 109 -9.97 10.64 -22.26
N ALA A 110 -9.36 10.92 -21.10
CA ALA A 110 -9.84 11.94 -20.19
C ALA A 110 -9.86 13.28 -20.95
N ASP A 111 -11.02 13.88 -21.05
CA ASP A 111 -11.17 15.24 -21.54
C ASP A 111 -10.46 16.19 -20.55
N GLU A 112 -9.34 16.76 -20.99
CA GLU A 112 -8.47 17.64 -20.20
C GLU A 112 -9.13 18.98 -19.80
N SER A 113 -10.42 19.16 -20.05
CA SER A 113 -11.07 20.47 -19.96
C SER A 113 -11.86 20.78 -18.69
N SER A 114 -11.90 19.89 -17.68
CA SER A 114 -12.64 20.16 -16.43
C SER A 114 -11.74 20.70 -15.32
N PRO A 115 -11.93 21.95 -14.86
CA PRO A 115 -11.10 22.59 -13.84
C PRO A 115 -11.11 21.91 -12.46
N THR A 116 -12.14 21.14 -12.17
CA THR A 116 -12.32 20.46 -10.87
C THR A 116 -11.44 19.23 -10.72
N THR A 117 -11.03 18.60 -11.83
CA THR A 117 -10.23 17.36 -11.86
C THR A 117 -8.75 17.62 -11.56
N LEU A 118 -8.23 18.82 -11.85
CA LEU A 118 -6.81 19.15 -11.75
C LEU A 118 -6.28 19.27 -10.31
N GLN A 119 -7.13 19.62 -9.33
CA GLN A 119 -6.68 19.75 -7.93
C GLN A 119 -6.52 18.42 -7.19
N SER A 120 -7.17 17.37 -7.65
CA SER A 120 -7.09 16.02 -7.07
C SER A 120 -5.83 15.25 -7.47
N PHE A 121 -5.13 15.70 -8.51
CA PHE A 121 -4.00 15.04 -9.15
C PHE A 121 -2.69 15.83 -8.97
N LYS A 122 -2.41 16.30 -7.76
CA LYS A 122 -1.15 16.98 -7.48
C LYS A 122 -0.18 16.08 -6.77
N ASP A 123 1.04 16.02 -7.28
CA ASP A 123 2.18 15.42 -6.60
C ASP A 123 2.65 16.31 -5.42
N ALA A 124 3.68 15.86 -4.67
CA ALA A 124 4.18 16.54 -3.47
C ALA A 124 4.55 18.01 -3.68
N ASP A 125 5.04 18.36 -4.86
CA ASP A 125 5.41 19.73 -5.24
C ASP A 125 4.24 20.56 -5.82
N GLY A 126 3.05 19.95 -5.90
CA GLY A 126 1.85 20.57 -6.47
C GLY A 126 1.73 20.43 -7.99
N THR A 127 2.61 19.69 -8.64
CA THR A 127 2.53 19.40 -10.08
C THR A 127 1.34 18.48 -10.36
N PRO A 128 0.53 18.74 -11.39
CA PRO A 128 -0.56 17.85 -11.79
C PRO A 128 -0.01 16.49 -12.22
N VAL A 129 -0.61 15.41 -11.71
CA VAL A 129 -0.27 14.01 -12.05
C VAL A 129 -1.14 13.57 -13.22
N SER A 130 -0.56 12.97 -14.26
CA SER A 130 -1.34 12.40 -15.35
C SER A 130 -2.17 11.19 -14.87
N SER A 131 -3.26 10.87 -15.58
CA SER A 131 -4.10 9.72 -15.25
C SER A 131 -3.31 8.40 -15.19
N ALA A 132 -2.36 8.22 -16.09
CA ALA A 132 -1.47 7.05 -16.11
C ALA A 132 -0.55 6.99 -14.87
N ALA A 133 -0.01 8.13 -14.44
CA ALA A 133 0.79 8.19 -13.22
C ALA A 133 -0.07 8.02 -11.96
N ALA A 134 -1.29 8.56 -11.95
CA ALA A 134 -2.27 8.36 -10.88
C ALA A 134 -2.61 6.88 -10.69
N ALA A 135 -2.90 6.17 -11.79
CA ALA A 135 -3.18 4.73 -11.77
C ALA A 135 -1.96 3.92 -11.29
N LEU A 136 -0.75 4.29 -11.70
CA LEU A 136 0.48 3.67 -11.18
C LEU A 136 0.62 3.89 -9.67
N GLN A 137 0.42 5.12 -9.19
CA GLN A 137 0.52 5.44 -7.77
C GLN A 137 -0.53 4.69 -6.93
N GLU A 138 -1.77 4.59 -7.41
CA GLU A 138 -2.82 3.81 -6.73
C GLU A 138 -2.44 2.32 -6.66
N ARG A 139 -1.97 1.74 -7.76
CA ARG A 139 -1.51 0.35 -7.82
C ARG A 139 -0.31 0.11 -6.86
N VAL A 140 0.66 1.02 -6.84
CA VAL A 140 1.79 1.01 -5.90
C VAL A 140 1.28 1.08 -4.45
N GLY A 141 0.30 1.92 -4.16
CA GLY A 141 -0.33 2.02 -2.85
C GLY A 141 -0.97 0.71 -2.41
N TYR A 142 -1.77 0.10 -3.28
CA TYR A 142 -2.49 -1.15 -3.01
C TYR A 142 -1.53 -2.32 -2.71
N TYR A 143 -0.60 -2.60 -3.61
CA TYR A 143 0.32 -3.73 -3.46
C TYR A 143 1.45 -3.45 -2.46
N GLY A 144 1.88 -2.20 -2.33
CA GLY A 144 2.84 -1.81 -1.31
C GLY A 144 2.28 -1.97 0.11
N GLU A 145 1.00 -1.61 0.33
CA GLU A 145 0.37 -1.80 1.65
C GLU A 145 0.15 -3.28 1.97
N ARG A 146 -0.13 -4.11 0.96
CA ARG A 146 -0.15 -5.57 1.12
C ARG A 146 1.19 -6.08 1.67
N LEU A 147 2.31 -5.59 1.15
CA LEU A 147 3.66 -5.93 1.64
C LEU A 147 3.94 -5.37 3.04
N VAL A 148 3.48 -4.15 3.33
CA VAL A 148 3.57 -3.54 4.66
C VAL A 148 2.87 -4.41 5.70
N LEU A 149 1.62 -4.82 5.43
CA LEU A 149 0.87 -5.65 6.38
C LEU A 149 1.46 -7.06 6.48
N ARG A 150 1.99 -7.61 5.39
CA ARG A 150 2.74 -8.88 5.44
C ARG A 150 3.97 -8.78 6.33
N ALA A 151 4.76 -7.72 6.19
CA ALA A 151 5.92 -7.48 7.06
C ALA A 151 5.51 -7.35 8.55
N VAL A 152 4.39 -6.67 8.84
CA VAL A 152 3.85 -6.56 10.21
C VAL A 152 3.41 -7.93 10.75
N GLN A 153 2.74 -8.77 9.95
CA GLN A 153 2.41 -10.15 10.33
C GLN A 153 3.66 -10.99 10.66
N LEU A 154 4.79 -10.69 10.03
CA LEU A 154 6.08 -11.31 10.27
C LEU A 154 6.85 -10.68 11.44
N GLY A 155 6.23 -9.75 12.19
CA GLY A 155 6.82 -9.10 13.37
C GLY A 155 7.76 -7.94 13.06
N LEU A 156 7.76 -7.43 11.81
CA LEU A 156 8.59 -6.31 11.39
C LEU A 156 7.85 -4.97 11.51
N ALA A 157 8.62 -3.95 11.81
CA ALA A 157 8.18 -2.55 11.73
C ALA A 157 8.41 -2.01 10.31
N THR A 158 7.55 -1.08 9.86
CA THR A 158 7.60 -0.53 8.50
C THR A 158 7.38 0.98 8.47
N SER A 159 7.83 1.62 7.42
CA SER A 159 7.43 2.99 7.08
C SER A 159 7.59 3.27 5.58
N TRP A 160 6.58 3.88 5.00
CA TRP A 160 6.62 4.44 3.65
C TRP A 160 7.57 5.65 3.58
N ALA A 161 8.31 5.77 2.48
CA ALA A 161 9.22 6.87 2.19
C ALA A 161 9.26 7.22 0.70
N VAL A 162 9.36 8.49 0.38
CA VAL A 162 9.79 9.00 -0.93
C VAL A 162 11.25 9.40 -0.79
N LEU A 163 12.10 8.87 -1.66
CA LEU A 163 13.52 9.24 -1.72
C LEU A 163 13.70 10.35 -2.74
N ASP A 164 14.07 11.55 -2.26
CA ASP A 164 14.35 12.68 -3.11
C ASP A 164 15.63 12.40 -3.93
N GLY A 165 15.50 12.40 -5.26
CA GLY A 165 16.64 12.15 -6.16
C GLY A 165 16.91 10.67 -6.45
N ALA A 166 15.97 9.75 -6.16
CA ALA A 166 16.13 8.32 -6.49
C ALA A 166 16.43 8.10 -8.01
N GLU A 167 15.87 8.94 -8.87
CA GLU A 167 16.07 8.94 -10.32
C GLU A 167 17.49 9.36 -10.73
N THR A 168 18.25 9.98 -9.85
CA THR A 168 19.63 10.44 -10.11
C THR A 168 20.69 9.43 -9.65
N VAL A 169 20.30 8.35 -8.97
CA VAL A 169 21.21 7.31 -8.49
C VAL A 169 21.76 6.54 -9.70
N PRO A 170 23.09 6.50 -9.90
CA PRO A 170 23.66 5.69 -10.96
C PRO A 170 23.27 4.20 -10.77
N SER A 171 22.98 3.51 -11.87
CA SER A 171 22.59 2.10 -11.80
C SER A 171 23.64 1.18 -11.17
N ALA A 172 24.92 1.58 -11.21
CA ALA A 172 26.00 0.86 -10.56
C ALA A 172 26.00 0.99 -9.02
N ASP A 173 25.36 2.02 -8.49
CA ASP A 173 25.32 2.34 -7.06
C ASP A 173 23.97 1.96 -6.43
N ALA A 174 22.93 1.76 -7.27
CA ALA A 174 21.61 1.35 -6.84
C ALA A 174 21.57 -0.15 -6.51
N TRP A 175 20.81 -0.51 -5.47
CA TRP A 175 20.49 -1.92 -5.19
C TRP A 175 19.24 -2.41 -5.94
N TRP A 176 18.55 -1.52 -6.63
CA TRP A 176 17.43 -1.83 -7.53
C TRP A 176 17.85 -1.73 -8.99
N THR A 177 17.10 -2.37 -9.86
CA THR A 177 17.23 -2.28 -11.31
C THR A 177 15.99 -1.66 -11.90
N LEU A 178 16.13 -0.91 -12.99
CA LEU A 178 15.02 -0.30 -13.71
C LEU A 178 15.05 -0.74 -15.17
N ASP A 179 13.90 -1.21 -15.66
CA ASP A 179 13.69 -1.39 -17.09
C ASP A 179 13.38 -0.04 -17.77
N ALA A 180 13.38 -0.02 -19.11
CA ALA A 180 13.14 1.20 -19.87
C ALA A 180 11.78 1.83 -19.51
N GLY A 181 11.78 3.08 -19.07
CA GLY A 181 10.57 3.83 -18.68
C GLY A 181 10.05 3.55 -17.28
N GLU A 182 10.72 2.71 -16.49
CA GLU A 182 10.40 2.52 -15.08
C GLU A 182 10.99 3.61 -14.19
N SER A 183 10.38 3.79 -13.05
CA SER A 183 10.86 4.64 -11.97
C SER A 183 10.63 4.01 -10.60
N VAL A 184 11.46 4.38 -9.62
CA VAL A 184 11.18 4.11 -8.20
C VAL A 184 10.10 5.10 -7.77
N VAL A 185 8.87 4.60 -7.59
CA VAL A 185 7.73 5.44 -7.24
C VAL A 185 7.73 5.72 -5.74
N TRP A 186 7.91 4.68 -4.93
CA TRP A 186 7.98 4.73 -3.47
C TRP A 186 8.93 3.67 -2.93
N VAL A 187 9.34 3.85 -1.68
CA VAL A 187 10.15 2.88 -0.93
C VAL A 187 9.48 2.59 0.40
N ILE A 188 9.56 1.33 0.85
CA ILE A 188 9.13 0.91 2.19
C ILE A 188 10.39 0.50 2.96
N ALA A 189 10.73 1.25 4.01
CA ALA A 189 11.73 0.81 4.98
C ALA A 189 11.12 -0.25 5.91
N PHE A 190 11.87 -1.30 6.26
CA PHE A 190 11.42 -2.33 7.19
C PHE A 190 12.57 -2.87 8.06
N GLY A 191 12.21 -3.47 9.19
CA GLY A 191 13.18 -4.04 10.14
C GLY A 191 12.63 -4.11 11.56
N HIS A 192 13.52 -4.34 12.54
CA HIS A 192 13.14 -4.30 13.94
C HIS A 192 13.07 -2.86 14.45
N GLY A 193 11.88 -2.44 14.91
CA GLY A 193 11.63 -1.07 15.33
C GLY A 193 12.36 -0.71 16.64
N ALA A 194 13.09 0.41 16.64
CA ALA A 194 13.78 0.89 17.84
C ALA A 194 12.84 1.57 18.85
N ARG A 195 11.61 1.90 18.48
CA ARG A 195 10.61 2.55 19.33
C ARG A 195 9.19 2.14 18.88
N PRO A 196 8.21 2.16 19.80
CA PRO A 196 6.81 1.96 19.43
C PRO A 196 6.32 3.08 18.53
N GLY A 197 5.29 2.79 17.75
CA GLY A 197 4.61 3.75 16.88
C GLY A 197 3.80 4.79 17.63
N GLY A 198 3.54 5.92 16.98
CA GLY A 198 2.69 6.97 17.49
C GLY A 198 1.20 6.65 17.34
N ARG A 199 0.35 7.39 18.08
CA ARG A 199 -1.10 7.23 17.98
C ARG A 199 -1.60 7.65 16.59
N ARG A 200 -2.52 6.85 16.01
CA ARG A 200 -3.23 7.22 14.79
C ARG A 200 -4.23 8.35 15.04
N ARG A 201 -4.43 9.14 14.00
CA ARG A 201 -5.53 10.11 13.91
C ARG A 201 -6.40 9.67 12.73
N THR A 202 -7.71 9.79 12.89
CA THR A 202 -8.67 9.51 11.83
C THR A 202 -9.78 10.54 11.85
N LYS A 203 -10.35 10.82 10.69
CA LYS A 203 -11.58 11.60 10.52
C LYS A 203 -12.79 10.74 10.88
N PRO A 204 -13.96 11.35 11.16
CA PRO A 204 -15.23 10.64 11.22
C PRO A 204 -15.54 9.90 9.91
N ILE A 205 -16.24 8.76 10.00
CA ILE A 205 -16.56 7.95 8.81
C ILE A 205 -17.41 8.72 7.79
N GLU A 206 -18.27 9.60 8.26
CA GLU A 206 -19.17 10.42 7.42
C GLU A 206 -18.43 11.47 6.57
N GLU A 207 -17.18 11.78 6.93
CA GLU A 207 -16.31 12.63 6.09
C GLU A 207 -15.58 11.83 5.00
N LEU A 208 -15.51 10.51 5.16
CA LEU A 208 -14.71 9.62 4.32
C LEU A 208 -15.57 8.68 3.46
N ALA A 209 -16.87 8.60 3.74
CA ALA A 209 -17.78 7.74 3.01
C ALA A 209 -19.19 8.29 2.93
N SER A 210 -19.92 7.83 1.91
CA SER A 210 -21.35 8.10 1.72
C SER A 210 -22.03 6.93 0.99
N ALA A 211 -23.36 6.94 0.96
CA ALA A 211 -24.15 6.08 0.08
C ALA A 211 -24.79 6.92 -1.03
N ALA A 212 -24.76 6.44 -2.28
CA ALA A 212 -25.30 7.15 -3.44
C ALA A 212 -26.80 7.49 -3.31
N ASN A 213 -27.55 6.63 -2.61
CA ASN A 213 -28.98 6.84 -2.32
C ASN A 213 -29.24 7.74 -1.11
N GLY A 214 -28.21 8.31 -0.48
CA GLY A 214 -28.34 9.17 0.71
C GLY A 214 -28.65 8.44 2.00
N THR A 215 -28.53 7.10 2.03
CA THR A 215 -28.72 6.32 3.26
C THR A 215 -27.69 6.72 4.32
N ALA A 216 -28.13 6.98 5.56
CA ALA A 216 -27.26 7.34 6.65
C ALA A 216 -26.40 6.15 7.13
N ALA A 217 -25.22 6.46 7.70
CA ALA A 217 -24.19 5.47 8.00
C ALA A 217 -24.67 4.30 8.91
N GLU A 218 -25.59 4.56 9.83
CA GLU A 218 -26.16 3.53 10.69
C GLU A 218 -26.98 2.46 9.97
N ASN A 219 -27.29 2.68 8.68
CA ASN A 219 -28.06 1.75 7.84
C ASN A 219 -27.21 1.17 6.69
N TRP A 220 -25.91 1.40 6.67
CA TRP A 220 -25.03 0.77 5.70
C TRP A 220 -24.84 -0.72 6.01
N PRO A 221 -24.56 -1.56 5.01
CA PRO A 221 -24.25 -2.96 5.23
C PRO A 221 -23.00 -3.14 6.12
N ASP A 222 -23.01 -4.14 7.01
CA ASP A 222 -21.90 -4.41 7.94
C ASP A 222 -20.55 -4.53 7.22
N TRP A 223 -20.51 -5.21 6.05
CA TRP A 223 -19.28 -5.37 5.29
C TRP A 223 -18.69 -4.03 4.82
N PHE A 224 -19.54 -3.05 4.46
CA PHE A 224 -19.09 -1.72 4.07
C PHE A 224 -18.57 -0.92 5.27
N ILE A 225 -19.25 -1.02 6.41
CA ILE A 225 -18.79 -0.40 7.66
C ILE A 225 -17.44 -0.97 8.08
N HIS A 226 -17.28 -2.31 8.12
CA HIS A 226 -16.01 -2.95 8.47
C HIS A 226 -14.90 -2.61 7.45
N GLY A 227 -15.25 -2.55 6.16
CA GLY A 227 -14.34 -2.07 5.12
C GLY A 227 -13.84 -0.66 5.40
N MET A 228 -14.75 0.25 5.73
CA MET A 228 -14.40 1.64 6.06
C MET A 228 -13.59 1.75 7.34
N GLU A 229 -13.93 1.03 8.40
CA GLU A 229 -13.15 0.99 9.65
C GLU A 229 -11.69 0.59 9.38
N ALA A 230 -11.49 -0.42 8.54
CA ALA A 230 -10.15 -0.83 8.11
C ALA A 230 -9.48 0.25 7.22
N ALA A 231 -10.18 0.83 6.25
CA ALA A 231 -9.66 1.89 5.37
C ALA A 231 -9.23 3.14 6.15
N MET A 232 -9.95 3.49 7.21
CA MET A 232 -9.61 4.60 8.11
C MET A 232 -8.29 4.37 8.87
N ALA A 233 -7.79 3.13 8.95
CA ALA A 233 -6.49 2.80 9.51
C ALA A 233 -5.35 2.81 8.49
N ALA A 234 -5.64 2.99 7.20
CA ALA A 234 -4.62 3.02 6.14
C ALA A 234 -3.66 4.20 6.30
N PRO A 235 -2.36 4.02 5.94
CA PRO A 235 -1.42 5.12 5.95
C PRO A 235 -1.73 6.11 4.84
N THR A 236 -1.69 7.39 5.18
CA THR A 236 -1.75 8.50 4.22
C THR A 236 -0.74 9.55 4.60
N SER A 237 -0.30 10.33 3.62
CA SER A 237 0.62 11.44 3.85
C SER A 237 0.08 12.40 4.90
N LEU A 238 0.88 12.67 5.92
CA LEU A 238 0.54 13.55 7.05
C LEU A 238 -0.79 13.18 7.74
N SER A 239 -1.27 11.95 7.59
CA SER A 239 -2.59 11.50 8.10
C SER A 239 -3.76 12.33 7.57
N GLN A 240 -3.68 12.83 6.34
CA GLN A 240 -4.70 13.67 5.73
C GLN A 240 -5.96 12.90 5.32
N GLN A 241 -5.84 11.60 5.07
CA GLN A 241 -6.93 10.73 4.56
C GLN A 241 -7.64 11.38 3.35
N PRO A 242 -6.91 11.64 2.24
CA PRO A 242 -7.45 12.34 1.08
C PRO A 242 -8.17 11.36 0.15
N PHE A 243 -9.18 10.69 0.65
CA PHE A 243 -10.00 9.73 -0.09
C PHE A 243 -11.45 9.78 0.36
N HIS A 244 -12.34 9.34 -0.52
CA HIS A 244 -13.75 9.15 -0.23
C HIS A 244 -14.26 7.87 -0.89
N PHE A 245 -15.13 7.13 -0.19
CA PHE A 245 -15.75 5.90 -0.65
C PHE A 245 -17.26 6.10 -0.77
N THR A 246 -17.84 5.71 -1.90
CA THR A 246 -19.28 5.75 -2.12
C THR A 246 -19.83 4.35 -2.29
N LEU A 247 -20.76 3.94 -1.42
CA LEU A 247 -21.57 2.75 -1.61
C LEU A 247 -22.64 3.04 -2.68
N ASN A 248 -22.55 2.38 -3.82
CA ASN A 248 -23.50 2.53 -4.91
C ASN A 248 -24.80 1.74 -4.65
N GLU A 249 -25.89 2.09 -5.35
CA GLU A 249 -27.20 1.44 -5.18
C GLU A 249 -27.20 -0.06 -5.51
N ASP A 250 -26.30 -0.48 -6.41
CA ASP A 250 -26.14 -1.88 -6.81
C ASP A 250 -25.18 -2.69 -5.91
N GLY A 251 -24.68 -2.08 -4.85
CA GLY A 251 -23.75 -2.70 -3.91
C GLY A 251 -22.28 -2.64 -4.30
N SER A 252 -21.94 -2.05 -5.47
CA SER A 252 -20.56 -1.75 -5.83
C SER A 252 -20.00 -0.55 -5.04
N VAL A 253 -18.68 -0.34 -5.06
CA VAL A 253 -18.02 0.76 -4.36
C VAL A 253 -17.23 1.61 -5.34
N THR A 254 -17.49 2.91 -5.32
CA THR A 254 -16.64 3.91 -5.96
C THR A 254 -15.69 4.48 -4.93
N ALA A 255 -14.39 4.53 -5.23
CA ALA A 255 -13.38 5.11 -4.36
C ALA A 255 -12.57 6.14 -5.14
N GLU A 256 -12.50 7.36 -4.60
CA GLU A 256 -11.88 8.50 -5.26
C GLU A 256 -10.89 9.24 -4.36
N THR A 257 -9.94 9.96 -4.98
CA THR A 257 -9.04 10.84 -4.26
C THR A 257 -9.70 12.18 -4.00
N LEU A 258 -9.44 12.72 -2.81
CA LEU A 258 -9.67 14.13 -2.49
C LEU A 258 -8.35 14.90 -2.60
N ALA A 259 -8.43 16.24 -2.54
CA ALA A 259 -7.25 17.10 -2.52
C ALA A 259 -6.32 16.73 -1.34
N GLY A 260 -5.07 16.40 -1.64
CA GLY A 260 -4.07 16.02 -0.63
C GLY A 260 -2.75 15.59 -1.23
N LEU A 261 -1.71 15.57 -0.41
CA LEU A 261 -0.39 15.12 -0.83
C LEU A 261 -0.37 13.61 -1.04
N PHE A 262 0.13 13.17 -2.20
CA PHE A 262 0.22 11.75 -2.55
C PHE A 262 -1.11 10.99 -2.40
N ALA A 263 -2.20 11.64 -2.81
CA ALA A 263 -3.55 11.13 -2.60
C ALA A 263 -3.76 9.75 -3.25
N HIS A 264 -3.21 9.51 -4.45
CA HIS A 264 -3.39 8.25 -5.18
C HIS A 264 -2.73 7.05 -4.49
N VAL A 265 -1.52 7.20 -3.97
CA VAL A 265 -0.89 6.14 -3.16
C VAL A 265 -1.70 5.89 -1.89
N GLY A 266 -2.17 6.96 -1.23
CA GLY A 266 -3.04 6.85 -0.06
C GLY A 266 -4.36 6.13 -0.36
N LEU A 267 -4.97 6.39 -1.52
CA LEU A 267 -6.18 5.71 -1.98
C LEU A 267 -5.91 4.22 -2.20
N GLY A 268 -4.80 3.86 -2.85
CA GLY A 268 -4.41 2.45 -3.04
C GLY A 268 -4.27 1.72 -1.70
N CYS A 269 -3.59 2.32 -0.71
CA CYS A 269 -3.50 1.77 0.64
C CYS A 269 -4.90 1.59 1.27
N ALA A 270 -5.76 2.60 1.16
CA ALA A 270 -7.10 2.57 1.71
C ALA A 270 -7.99 1.49 1.06
N LYS A 271 -7.90 1.31 -0.27
CA LYS A 271 -8.61 0.24 -1.01
C LYS A 271 -8.17 -1.16 -0.56
N TYR A 272 -6.87 -1.37 -0.32
CA TYR A 272 -6.40 -2.66 0.20
C TYR A 272 -6.94 -2.93 1.61
N HIS A 273 -6.90 -1.95 2.49
CA HIS A 273 -7.47 -2.05 3.84
C HIS A 273 -8.97 -2.29 3.79
N PHE A 274 -9.70 -1.55 2.94
CA PHE A 274 -11.14 -1.72 2.76
C PHE A 274 -11.49 -3.15 2.36
N ALA A 275 -10.82 -3.68 1.33
CA ALA A 275 -11.04 -5.05 0.87
C ALA A 275 -10.77 -6.09 1.98
N ALA A 276 -9.73 -5.86 2.79
CA ALA A 276 -9.43 -6.72 3.94
C ALA A 276 -10.52 -6.66 5.02
N GLY A 277 -11.05 -5.47 5.33
CA GLY A 277 -12.12 -5.28 6.32
C GLY A 277 -13.48 -5.78 5.86
N ALA A 278 -13.76 -5.66 4.56
CA ALA A 278 -15.02 -6.12 3.96
C ALA A 278 -15.12 -7.66 3.86
N ALA A 279 -13.99 -8.38 3.94
CA ALA A 279 -13.98 -9.84 3.81
C ALA A 279 -14.94 -10.53 4.82
N PRO A 280 -15.65 -11.60 4.42
CA PRO A 280 -15.53 -12.34 3.15
C PRO A 280 -16.32 -11.77 1.96
N HIS A 281 -16.86 -10.55 2.06
CA HIS A 281 -17.54 -9.89 0.96
C HIS A 281 -16.50 -9.46 -0.09
N GLU A 282 -16.69 -9.89 -1.34
CA GLU A 282 -15.87 -9.45 -2.46
C GLU A 282 -16.33 -8.08 -2.95
N VAL A 283 -15.42 -7.12 -2.97
CA VAL A 283 -15.75 -5.73 -3.31
C VAL A 283 -15.71 -5.54 -4.82
N GLU A 284 -16.84 -5.16 -5.40
CA GLU A 284 -16.88 -4.73 -6.80
C GLU A 284 -16.53 -3.23 -6.88
N TRP A 285 -15.37 -2.93 -7.47
CA TRP A 285 -14.91 -1.55 -7.64
C TRP A 285 -15.46 -0.92 -8.91
N ARG A 286 -15.98 0.31 -8.79
CA ARG A 286 -16.32 1.15 -9.95
C ARG A 286 -15.32 2.29 -10.10
N ALA A 287 -15.08 2.67 -11.35
CA ALA A 287 -14.36 3.91 -11.66
C ALA A 287 -15.17 5.13 -11.16
N ALA A 288 -14.45 6.13 -10.64
CA ALA A 288 -15.01 7.41 -10.22
C ALA A 288 -15.38 8.28 -11.41
#